data_ad5792ebe039a3f01176baa7f60cc5db
#
_entry.id   ad5792ebe039a3f01176baa7f60cc5db
#
_cell.length_a   1.000
_cell.length_b   1.000
_cell.length_c   1.000
_cell.angle_alpha   90.00
_cell.angle_beta   90.00
_cell.angle_gamma   90.00
#
_symmetry.space_group_name_H-M   'P 1'
#
loop_
_entity.id
_entity.type
_entity.pdbx_description
1 polymer ?
#
loop_
_entity_poly.entity_id
_entity_poly.type
_entity_poly.pdbx_seq_one_letter_code
_entity_poly.pdbx_strand_id
1 'polypeptide(L)'
;MASRRSSSRKRPLKKPRKRPLKRLAKKAPKKKPAARPTTKRPAFNPKTDSANDPRWTPPVWDDGVLLGAHVSIAGGTHEAPPRARAIGATAMQIFTKMANRWADRACEADECSVFRDALALTRVGATIAHDSYLINLASPDPTLRRRSIESFVTELERCEALSLTYLVSHPGNYIDDRASGIARNADAITEALSRVPGRTVLCLETTAGSGTAIGAAFEDLGELIDQVPEPHRSRIGICVDTCHAYSAGYDLVNAYDEVWRRFDDAVGLDRLRVMHLNDSKTPFDSRRDRHELIGEGSIGDAGFRNVMNDPRLARVPKVIETPKGTDPTATDARMLARLRGYIAK
;
A
#
# COMPACT_ATOMS: atom_id res chain seq x y z
N MET A 1 -14.88 -83.74 -24.03
CA MET A 1 -13.70 -84.46 -24.60
C MET A 1 -12.41 -83.66 -24.33
N ALA A 2 -11.43 -84.36 -23.73
CA ALA A 2 -9.98 -84.12 -23.67
C ALA A 2 -9.45 -82.81 -23.00
N SER A 3 -9.23 -82.86 -21.76
CA SER A 3 -8.03 -82.94 -20.95
C SER A 3 -6.71 -82.69 -21.66
N ARG A 4 -5.97 -81.64 -21.27
CA ARG A 4 -4.48 -81.69 -21.26
C ARG A 4 -3.96 -80.99 -20.02
N ARG A 5 -3.40 -81.80 -19.14
CA ARG A 5 -2.48 -81.42 -18.05
C ARG A 5 -1.15 -80.89 -18.61
N SER A 6 -0.57 -79.85 -18.04
CA SER A 6 0.85 -79.56 -18.21
C SER A 6 1.48 -79.25 -16.85
N SER A 7 2.56 -79.96 -16.65
CA SER A 7 3.33 -80.14 -15.45
C SER A 7 4.10 -78.89 -15.04
N SER A 8 4.08 -78.59 -13.74
CA SER A 8 4.94 -77.62 -13.08
C SER A 8 6.33 -78.14 -12.87
N ARG A 9 7.35 -77.53 -13.51
CA ARG A 9 8.77 -77.77 -13.12
C ARG A 9 9.13 -76.65 -12.12
N LYS A 10 9.46 -77.06 -10.87
CA LYS A 10 10.06 -76.23 -9.82
C LYS A 10 11.50 -75.89 -10.19
N ARG A 11 11.83 -74.57 -10.18
CA ARG A 11 13.21 -74.06 -10.24
C ARG A 11 13.75 -73.93 -8.82
N PRO A 12 15.05 -74.22 -8.58
CA PRO A 12 15.65 -74.18 -7.25
C PRO A 12 15.95 -72.73 -6.80
N LEU A 13 15.75 -72.49 -5.53
CA LEU A 13 16.04 -71.23 -4.82
C LEU A 13 17.52 -70.96 -4.75
N LYS A 14 17.97 -69.82 -5.29
CA LYS A 14 19.34 -69.27 -5.12
C LYS A 14 19.45 -68.59 -3.74
N LYS A 15 20.48 -68.96 -2.98
CA LYS A 15 20.85 -68.36 -1.69
C LYS A 15 21.22 -66.89 -1.83
N PRO A 16 20.90 -66.04 -0.87
CA PRO A 16 21.23 -64.63 -0.95
C PRO A 16 22.73 -64.39 -0.71
N ARG A 17 23.36 -63.65 -1.62
CA ARG A 17 24.73 -63.14 -1.46
C ARG A 17 24.73 -62.00 -0.42
N LYS A 18 25.59 -62.14 0.60
CA LYS A 18 25.92 -61.10 1.58
C LYS A 18 26.57 -59.90 0.86
N ARG A 19 25.92 -58.74 0.91
CA ARG A 19 26.52 -57.46 0.52
C ARG A 19 27.48 -56.97 1.61
N PRO A 20 28.64 -56.39 1.27
CA PRO A 20 29.55 -55.84 2.26
C PRO A 20 28.98 -54.52 2.79
N LEU A 21 29.06 -54.32 4.12
CA LEU A 21 28.72 -53.09 4.84
C LEU A 21 29.61 -51.94 4.32
N LYS A 22 28.99 -50.98 3.64
CA LYS A 22 29.64 -49.69 3.33
C LYS A 22 29.78 -48.89 4.61
N ARG A 23 31.02 -48.56 4.98
CA ARG A 23 31.35 -47.59 6.04
C ARG A 23 30.58 -46.30 5.82
N LEU A 24 29.80 -45.92 6.81
CA LEU A 24 29.17 -44.57 6.88
C LEU A 24 30.28 -43.53 7.00
N ALA A 25 30.54 -42.80 5.92
CA ALA A 25 31.35 -41.59 5.99
C ALA A 25 30.56 -40.54 6.81
N LYS A 26 31.19 -40.09 7.89
CA LYS A 26 30.66 -38.98 8.71
C LYS A 26 30.52 -37.75 7.80
N LYS A 27 29.26 -37.34 7.52
CA LYS A 27 28.96 -36.05 6.83
C LYS A 27 29.48 -34.91 7.68
N ALA A 28 30.39 -34.13 7.14
CA ALA A 28 30.80 -32.85 7.75
C ALA A 28 29.55 -31.94 7.98
N PRO A 29 29.54 -31.17 9.05
CA PRO A 29 28.42 -30.27 9.32
C PRO A 29 28.27 -29.26 8.18
N LYS A 30 27.09 -29.22 7.54
CA LYS A 30 26.74 -28.21 6.55
C LYS A 30 26.80 -26.86 7.24
N LYS A 31 27.76 -26.00 6.84
CA LYS A 31 27.74 -24.58 7.23
C LYS A 31 26.37 -24.00 6.84
N LYS A 32 25.64 -23.46 7.84
CA LYS A 32 24.44 -22.68 7.57
C LYS A 32 24.81 -21.55 6.59
N PRO A 33 24.01 -21.30 5.55
CA PRO A 33 24.26 -20.14 4.68
C PRO A 33 24.29 -18.91 5.56
N ALA A 34 25.30 -18.06 5.36
CA ALA A 34 25.38 -16.77 6.02
C ALA A 34 24.08 -16.01 5.74
N ALA A 35 23.43 -15.53 6.79
CA ALA A 35 22.25 -14.70 6.65
C ALA A 35 22.61 -13.54 5.73
N ARG A 36 21.85 -13.35 4.64
CA ARG A 36 21.93 -12.14 3.81
C ARG A 36 21.84 -10.94 4.75
N PRO A 37 22.72 -9.94 4.64
CA PRO A 37 22.58 -8.74 5.42
C PRO A 37 21.19 -8.18 5.10
N THR A 38 20.29 -8.24 6.06
CA THR A 38 19.08 -7.43 6.04
C THR A 38 19.58 -6.00 6.06
N THR A 39 19.45 -5.29 4.95
CA THR A 39 19.60 -3.84 4.93
C THR A 39 18.49 -3.32 5.86
N LYS A 40 18.81 -3.19 7.14
CA LYS A 40 17.99 -2.42 8.07
C LYS A 40 17.87 -1.04 7.43
N ARG A 41 16.65 -0.61 7.08
CA ARG A 41 16.41 0.80 6.82
C ARG A 41 17.10 1.58 7.95
N PRO A 42 17.88 2.62 7.65
CA PRO A 42 18.49 3.40 8.70
C PRO A 42 17.38 3.83 9.65
N ALA A 43 17.53 3.50 10.93
CA ALA A 43 16.65 4.01 11.96
C ALA A 43 16.73 5.55 11.89
N PHE A 44 15.61 6.23 12.05
CA PHE A 44 15.56 7.67 12.26
C PHE A 44 16.71 8.07 13.20
N ASN A 45 17.60 8.92 12.69
CA ASN A 45 18.70 9.45 13.50
C ASN A 45 18.32 10.87 13.92
N PRO A 46 17.91 11.07 15.17
CA PRO A 46 17.49 12.38 15.64
C PRO A 46 18.60 13.44 15.58
N LYS A 47 19.86 13.04 15.37
CA LYS A 47 20.98 13.98 15.27
C LYS A 47 21.28 14.47 13.85
N THR A 48 20.72 13.84 12.83
CA THR A 48 20.99 14.18 11.41
C THR A 48 19.73 14.58 10.64
N ASP A 49 18.56 14.49 11.25
CA ASP A 49 17.30 14.88 10.63
C ASP A 49 17.08 16.39 10.83
N SER A 50 16.78 17.12 9.75
CA SER A 50 16.48 18.57 9.78
C SER A 50 15.40 18.93 10.80
N ALA A 51 14.44 18.04 11.07
CA ALA A 51 13.38 18.26 12.07
C ALA A 51 13.94 18.54 13.47
N ASN A 52 15.15 18.07 13.78
CA ASN A 52 15.80 18.25 15.07
C ASN A 52 16.90 19.33 15.04
N ASP A 53 17.16 19.98 13.90
CA ASP A 53 18.05 21.12 13.82
C ASP A 53 17.31 22.36 14.35
N PRO A 54 17.79 23.01 15.43
CA PRO A 54 17.13 24.21 15.99
C PRO A 54 17.07 25.39 15.00
N ARG A 55 17.83 25.33 13.90
CA ARG A 55 17.80 26.33 12.82
C ARG A 55 16.75 26.00 11.76
N TRP A 56 16.20 24.77 11.76
CA TRP A 56 15.20 24.39 10.80
C TRP A 56 13.87 25.11 11.07
N THR A 57 13.41 25.86 10.08
CA THR A 57 12.11 26.52 10.14
C THR A 57 11.16 25.75 9.23
N PRO A 58 10.09 25.13 9.79
CA PRO A 58 9.10 24.46 8.98
C PRO A 58 8.48 25.40 7.95
N PRO A 59 8.34 25.01 6.68
CA PRO A 59 7.59 25.79 5.70
C PRO A 59 6.14 26.02 6.16
N VAL A 60 5.59 27.20 5.89
CA VAL A 60 4.18 27.53 6.16
C VAL A 60 3.52 27.89 4.84
N TRP A 61 2.38 27.24 4.58
CA TRP A 61 1.62 27.39 3.35
C TRP A 61 0.19 27.80 3.68
N ASP A 62 -0.32 28.84 3.01
CA ASP A 62 -1.69 29.36 3.15
C ASP A 62 -2.43 29.34 1.79
N ASP A 63 -2.10 28.36 0.95
CA ASP A 63 -2.67 28.19 -0.39
C ASP A 63 -3.96 27.36 -0.42
N GLY A 64 -4.41 26.85 0.73
CA GLY A 64 -5.60 26.00 0.85
C GLY A 64 -5.41 24.59 0.29
N VAL A 65 -4.22 24.24 -0.23
CA VAL A 65 -3.94 22.92 -0.80
C VAL A 65 -3.65 21.91 0.31
N LEU A 66 -4.38 20.81 0.32
CA LEU A 66 -4.13 19.68 1.21
C LEU A 66 -3.01 18.81 0.60
N LEU A 67 -1.78 19.07 1.01
CA LEU A 67 -0.59 18.41 0.47
C LEU A 67 0.37 18.00 1.59
N GLY A 68 0.83 16.76 1.55
CA GLY A 68 1.71 16.21 2.57
C GLY A 68 2.49 14.99 2.14
N ALA A 69 2.89 14.18 3.11
CA ALA A 69 3.69 12.98 2.87
C ALA A 69 3.27 11.83 3.78
N HIS A 70 3.66 10.60 3.38
CA HIS A 70 3.69 9.46 4.28
C HIS A 70 4.82 9.65 5.28
N VAL A 71 4.48 9.85 6.55
CA VAL A 71 5.43 10.11 7.64
C VAL A 71 5.56 8.93 8.59
N SER A 72 6.71 8.83 9.24
CA SER A 72 7.02 7.72 10.14
C SER A 72 6.28 7.84 11.46
N ILE A 73 5.84 6.69 12.00
CA ILE A 73 5.31 6.55 13.38
C ILE A 73 6.36 5.97 14.34
N ALA A 74 7.63 5.97 14.01
CA ALA A 74 8.68 5.49 14.91
C ALA A 74 8.66 6.29 16.22
N GLY A 75 8.56 5.60 17.35
CA GLY A 75 8.38 6.20 18.68
C GLY A 75 6.93 6.26 19.15
N GLY A 76 5.96 5.99 18.27
CA GLY A 76 4.52 6.02 18.54
C GLY A 76 3.77 6.85 17.52
N THR A 77 2.44 6.66 17.44
CA THR A 77 1.60 7.38 16.47
C THR A 77 1.66 8.91 16.68
N HIS A 78 1.77 9.35 17.91
CA HIS A 78 1.88 10.77 18.30
C HIS A 78 3.12 11.50 17.74
N GLU A 79 4.12 10.78 17.29
CA GLU A 79 5.32 11.34 16.67
C GLU A 79 5.09 11.75 15.19
N ALA A 80 4.02 11.27 14.56
CA ALA A 80 3.72 11.59 13.16
C ALA A 80 3.28 13.06 12.94
N PRO A 81 2.37 13.65 13.75
CA PRO A 81 1.98 15.04 13.57
C PRO A 81 3.14 16.05 13.66
N PRO A 82 4.08 15.97 14.64
CA PRO A 82 5.27 16.82 14.63
C PRO A 82 6.12 16.66 13.37
N ARG A 83 6.27 15.43 12.84
CA ARG A 83 7.00 15.20 11.58
C ARG A 83 6.30 15.82 10.37
N ALA A 84 4.98 15.70 10.30
CA ALA A 84 4.19 16.36 9.27
C ALA A 84 4.33 17.89 9.35
N ARG A 85 4.27 18.45 10.55
CA ARG A 85 4.53 19.89 10.78
C ARG A 85 5.93 20.30 10.31
N ALA A 86 6.97 19.50 10.60
CA ALA A 86 8.34 19.81 10.25
C ALA A 86 8.56 19.97 8.73
N ILE A 87 7.80 19.30 7.90
CA ILE A 87 7.84 19.44 6.44
C ILE A 87 6.82 20.43 5.86
N GLY A 88 6.07 21.13 6.71
CA GLY A 88 5.02 22.07 6.29
C GLY A 88 3.81 21.39 5.65
N ALA A 89 3.51 20.14 6.04
CA ALA A 89 2.41 19.38 5.50
C ALA A 89 1.04 19.92 5.98
N THR A 90 0.06 19.89 5.07
CA THR A 90 -1.37 20.18 5.31
C THR A 90 -2.24 18.93 5.11
N ALA A 91 -1.67 17.82 4.66
CA ALA A 91 -2.20 16.47 4.70
C ALA A 91 -1.13 15.53 5.27
N MET A 92 -1.52 14.40 5.82
CA MET A 92 -0.58 13.44 6.42
C MET A 92 -1.06 12.02 6.21
N GLN A 93 -0.15 11.12 5.84
CA GLN A 93 -0.40 9.69 5.81
C GLN A 93 0.56 8.96 6.74
N ILE A 94 0.05 7.91 7.38
CA ILE A 94 0.81 7.05 8.31
C ILE A 94 0.45 5.58 8.10
N PHE A 95 1.31 4.68 8.54
CA PHE A 95 0.85 3.35 8.94
C PHE A 95 0.31 3.45 10.37
N THR A 96 -0.83 2.83 10.66
CA THR A 96 -1.36 2.84 12.04
C THR A 96 -0.60 1.89 12.95
N LYS A 97 0.08 0.89 12.37
CA LYS A 97 0.94 -0.12 13.00
C LYS A 97 2.15 -0.42 12.13
N MET A 98 3.02 -1.32 12.55
CA MET A 98 4.13 -1.77 11.70
C MET A 98 3.60 -2.48 10.45
N ALA A 99 3.88 -1.94 9.26
CA ALA A 99 3.37 -2.43 7.97
C ALA A 99 3.77 -3.88 7.62
N ASN A 100 4.74 -4.47 8.30
CA ASN A 100 5.18 -5.85 8.14
C ASN A 100 4.64 -6.81 9.22
N ARG A 101 3.64 -6.39 10.00
CA ARG A 101 2.96 -7.22 11.01
C ARG A 101 1.50 -7.38 10.68
N TRP A 102 0.99 -8.59 10.92
CA TRP A 102 -0.42 -8.92 10.71
C TRP A 102 -1.33 -8.33 11.79
N ALA A 103 -0.90 -8.39 13.03
CA ALA A 103 -1.67 -7.93 14.18
C ALA A 103 -0.88 -6.92 14.99
N ASP A 104 -1.59 -6.06 15.66
CA ASP A 104 -1.08 -5.17 16.69
C ASP A 104 -2.13 -5.04 17.78
N ARG A 105 -1.75 -4.46 18.94
CA ARG A 105 -2.71 -4.14 20.00
C ARG A 105 -3.68 -3.04 19.55
N ALA A 106 -4.82 -2.96 20.18
CA ALA A 106 -5.70 -1.80 20.05
C ALA A 106 -4.95 -0.48 20.41
N CYS A 107 -5.39 0.64 19.83
CA CYS A 107 -4.93 1.93 20.31
C CYS A 107 -5.55 2.21 21.69
N GLU A 108 -4.71 2.40 22.69
CA GLU A 108 -5.17 2.79 24.01
C GLU A 108 -5.68 4.25 24.03
N ALA A 109 -6.60 4.54 24.95
CA ALA A 109 -7.24 5.86 25.02
C ALA A 109 -6.20 7.00 25.19
N ASP A 110 -5.17 6.76 26.00
CA ASP A 110 -4.08 7.73 26.22
C ASP A 110 -3.25 7.95 24.94
N GLU A 111 -2.93 6.89 24.19
CA GLU A 111 -2.25 6.98 22.90
C GLU A 111 -3.06 7.83 21.92
N CYS A 112 -4.36 7.58 21.84
CA CYS A 112 -5.27 8.32 20.98
C CYS A 112 -5.38 9.79 21.38
N SER A 113 -5.42 10.09 22.70
CA SER A 113 -5.45 11.47 23.19
C SER A 113 -4.19 12.22 22.82
N VAL A 114 -3.01 11.64 23.12
CA VAL A 114 -1.72 12.26 22.81
C VAL A 114 -1.54 12.49 21.31
N PHE A 115 -2.03 11.57 20.47
CA PHE A 115 -2.01 11.76 19.01
C PHE A 115 -2.87 12.95 18.58
N ARG A 116 -4.11 13.05 19.09
CA ARG A 116 -5.02 14.17 18.74
C ARG A 116 -4.48 15.50 19.22
N ASP A 117 -3.90 15.55 20.43
CA ASP A 117 -3.29 16.76 20.98
C ASP A 117 -2.10 17.22 20.12
N ALA A 118 -1.25 16.27 19.70
CA ALA A 118 -0.14 16.55 18.80
C ALA A 118 -0.63 17.04 17.43
N LEU A 119 -1.70 16.44 16.89
CA LEU A 119 -2.31 16.83 15.61
C LEU A 119 -2.89 18.25 15.66
N ALA A 120 -3.53 18.62 16.77
CA ALA A 120 -4.12 19.95 16.96
C ALA A 120 -3.08 21.10 16.91
N LEU A 121 -1.79 20.77 17.11
CA LEU A 121 -0.67 21.72 17.00
C LEU A 121 -0.15 21.88 15.57
N THR A 122 -0.79 21.25 14.59
CA THR A 122 -0.37 21.26 13.18
C THR A 122 -1.36 22.02 12.31
N ARG A 123 -1.04 22.13 11.00
CA ARG A 123 -1.95 22.62 9.94
C ARG A 123 -2.54 21.48 9.11
N VAL A 124 -2.43 20.24 9.58
CA VAL A 124 -2.94 19.07 8.88
C VAL A 124 -4.46 19.09 8.89
N GLY A 125 -5.05 19.23 7.72
CA GLY A 125 -6.51 19.24 7.49
C GLY A 125 -7.04 17.90 6.97
N ALA A 126 -6.17 16.99 6.53
CA ALA A 126 -6.55 15.65 6.10
C ALA A 126 -5.59 14.61 6.69
N THR A 127 -6.15 13.57 7.33
CA THR A 127 -5.41 12.49 7.96
C THR A 127 -5.75 11.18 7.28
N ILE A 128 -4.71 10.46 6.85
CA ILE A 128 -4.81 9.27 6.02
C ILE A 128 -4.01 8.17 6.72
N ALA A 129 -4.55 6.97 6.75
CA ALA A 129 -3.77 5.77 7.02
C ALA A 129 -3.54 5.02 5.72
N HIS A 130 -2.46 4.26 5.63
CA HIS A 130 -2.30 3.17 4.67
C HIS A 130 -2.28 1.85 5.41
N ASP A 131 -2.93 0.82 4.88
CA ASP A 131 -2.90 -0.49 5.51
C ASP A 131 -1.59 -1.25 5.26
N SER A 132 -1.45 -2.41 5.88
CA SER A 132 -0.29 -3.28 5.70
C SER A 132 -0.28 -3.92 4.31
N TYR A 133 0.83 -3.82 3.59
CA TYR A 133 1.03 -4.52 2.30
C TYR A 133 1.04 -6.06 2.40
N LEU A 134 0.87 -6.62 3.60
CA LEU A 134 0.64 -8.05 3.77
C LEU A 134 -0.80 -8.45 3.46
N ILE A 135 -1.74 -7.50 3.51
CA ILE A 135 -3.17 -7.72 3.32
C ILE A 135 -3.45 -8.05 1.85
N ASN A 136 -4.16 -9.15 1.62
CA ASN A 136 -4.69 -9.52 0.32
C ASN A 136 -6.12 -10.08 0.48
N LEU A 137 -7.11 -9.18 0.42
CA LEU A 137 -8.53 -9.53 0.58
C LEU A 137 -9.07 -10.36 -0.59
N ALA A 138 -8.43 -10.27 -1.76
CA ALA A 138 -8.80 -11.01 -2.97
C ALA A 138 -8.24 -12.44 -3.03
N SER A 139 -7.40 -12.85 -2.06
CA SER A 139 -6.72 -14.14 -2.09
C SER A 139 -7.68 -15.33 -2.17
N PRO A 140 -7.41 -16.33 -3.05
CA PRO A 140 -8.13 -17.61 -3.07
C PRO A 140 -7.75 -18.52 -1.90
N ASP A 141 -6.60 -18.31 -1.26
CA ASP A 141 -6.20 -19.06 -0.06
C ASP A 141 -7.06 -18.62 1.13
N PRO A 142 -7.91 -19.50 1.67
CA PRO A 142 -8.83 -19.13 2.75
C PRO A 142 -8.11 -18.74 4.06
N THR A 143 -6.94 -19.29 4.31
CA THR A 143 -6.12 -18.97 5.50
C THR A 143 -5.52 -17.58 5.39
N LEU A 144 -4.91 -17.29 4.24
CA LEU A 144 -4.36 -15.95 3.97
C LEU A 144 -5.46 -14.89 3.95
N ARG A 145 -6.59 -15.18 3.28
CA ARG A 145 -7.73 -14.26 3.21
C ARG A 145 -8.30 -13.97 4.60
N ARG A 146 -8.54 -14.98 5.45
CA ARG A 146 -9.04 -14.78 6.81
C ARG A 146 -8.07 -13.91 7.63
N ARG A 147 -6.79 -14.18 7.52
CA ARG A 147 -5.75 -13.41 8.20
C ARG A 147 -5.68 -11.96 7.70
N SER A 148 -5.90 -11.76 6.40
CA SER A 148 -6.00 -10.43 5.78
C SER A 148 -7.20 -9.66 6.31
N ILE A 149 -8.38 -10.29 6.41
CA ILE A 149 -9.59 -9.69 6.96
C ILE A 149 -9.38 -9.24 8.41
N GLU A 150 -8.81 -10.10 9.27
CA GLU A 150 -8.56 -9.75 10.67
C GLU A 150 -7.55 -8.59 10.79
N SER A 151 -6.51 -8.59 9.97
CA SER A 151 -5.56 -7.46 9.93
C SER A 151 -6.22 -6.18 9.44
N PHE A 152 -7.07 -6.28 8.43
CA PHE A 152 -7.78 -5.12 7.86
C PHE A 152 -8.80 -4.53 8.84
N VAL A 153 -9.53 -5.38 9.58
CA VAL A 153 -10.40 -4.94 10.68
C VAL A 153 -9.61 -4.17 11.73
N THR A 154 -8.44 -4.69 12.12
CA THR A 154 -7.56 -3.99 13.07
C THR A 154 -7.09 -2.63 12.54
N GLU A 155 -6.80 -2.48 11.22
CA GLU A 155 -6.47 -1.18 10.63
C GLU A 155 -7.65 -0.21 10.74
N LEU A 156 -8.88 -0.65 10.43
CA LEU A 156 -10.09 0.17 10.55
C LEU A 156 -10.35 0.59 12.00
N GLU A 157 -10.26 -0.33 12.96
CA GLU A 157 -10.43 -0.04 14.39
C GLU A 157 -9.42 1.02 14.86
N ARG A 158 -8.17 0.92 14.44
CA ARG A 158 -7.13 1.89 14.77
C ARG A 158 -7.36 3.25 14.10
N CYS A 159 -7.85 3.26 12.86
CA CYS A 159 -8.24 4.49 12.18
C CYS A 159 -9.36 5.22 12.93
N GLU A 160 -10.40 4.52 13.33
CA GLU A 160 -11.51 5.09 14.11
C GLU A 160 -11.02 5.63 15.47
N ALA A 161 -10.20 4.85 16.20
CA ALA A 161 -9.65 5.24 17.50
C ALA A 161 -8.79 6.52 17.40
N LEU A 162 -7.97 6.64 16.36
CA LEU A 162 -7.13 7.81 16.08
C LEU A 162 -7.91 8.95 15.39
N SER A 163 -9.16 8.71 15.00
CA SER A 163 -10.00 9.66 14.24
C SER A 163 -9.39 10.05 12.90
N LEU A 164 -8.80 9.09 12.19
CA LEU A 164 -8.28 9.31 10.85
C LEU A 164 -9.42 9.33 9.83
N THR A 165 -9.32 10.24 8.86
CA THR A 165 -10.38 10.47 7.87
C THR A 165 -10.44 9.36 6.84
N TYR A 166 -9.28 8.85 6.39
CA TYR A 166 -9.15 7.90 5.29
C TYR A 166 -8.27 6.72 5.66
N LEU A 167 -8.62 5.54 5.14
CA LEU A 167 -7.76 4.35 5.11
C LEU A 167 -7.53 3.95 3.66
N VAL A 168 -6.32 4.08 3.16
CA VAL A 168 -5.92 3.61 1.83
C VAL A 168 -5.54 2.15 1.89
N SER A 169 -6.00 1.37 0.92
CA SER A 169 -5.75 -0.06 0.81
C SER A 169 -5.64 -0.49 -0.65
N HIS A 170 -4.63 -1.30 -0.96
CA HIS A 170 -4.57 -1.99 -2.25
C HIS A 170 -5.64 -3.08 -2.33
N PRO A 171 -6.37 -3.21 -3.46
CA PRO A 171 -7.36 -4.26 -3.62
C PRO A 171 -6.78 -5.69 -3.57
N GLY A 172 -5.46 -5.83 -3.70
CA GLY A 172 -4.76 -7.10 -3.62
C GLY A 172 -4.67 -7.86 -4.96
N ASN A 173 -4.39 -9.16 -4.87
CA ASN A 173 -4.11 -10.03 -6.02
C ASN A 173 -5.09 -11.21 -6.04
N TYR A 174 -5.73 -11.44 -7.18
CA TYR A 174 -6.71 -12.52 -7.32
C TYR A 174 -6.09 -13.91 -7.49
N ILE A 175 -4.87 -14.03 -8.02
CA ILE A 175 -4.05 -15.24 -8.22
C ILE A 175 -4.69 -16.24 -9.19
N ASP A 176 -5.96 -16.60 -9.02
CA ASP A 176 -6.71 -17.59 -9.79
C ASP A 176 -7.58 -16.96 -10.91
N ASP A 177 -8.71 -16.40 -10.55
CA ASP A 177 -9.68 -15.79 -11.45
C ASP A 177 -10.04 -14.37 -10.99
N ARG A 178 -10.05 -13.42 -11.94
CA ARG A 178 -10.28 -11.99 -11.66
C ARG A 178 -11.65 -11.73 -11.03
N ALA A 179 -12.71 -12.26 -11.63
CA ALA A 179 -14.08 -12.01 -11.14
C ALA A 179 -14.27 -12.58 -9.73
N SER A 180 -13.76 -13.79 -9.48
CA SER A 180 -13.76 -14.40 -8.16
C SER A 180 -12.93 -13.60 -7.15
N GLY A 181 -11.81 -13.02 -7.58
CA GLY A 181 -10.97 -12.15 -6.73
C GLY A 181 -11.68 -10.88 -6.34
N ILE A 182 -12.37 -10.22 -7.26
CA ILE A 182 -13.18 -9.02 -7.00
C ILE A 182 -14.32 -9.37 -6.03
N ALA A 183 -15.04 -10.46 -6.26
CA ALA A 183 -16.11 -10.89 -5.35
C ALA A 183 -15.60 -11.17 -3.93
N ARG A 184 -14.48 -11.92 -3.79
CA ARG A 184 -13.85 -12.17 -2.48
C ARG A 184 -13.45 -10.90 -1.76
N ASN A 185 -12.97 -9.90 -2.51
CA ASN A 185 -12.58 -8.61 -1.94
C ASN A 185 -13.82 -7.83 -1.46
N ALA A 186 -14.86 -7.73 -2.28
CA ALA A 186 -16.11 -7.08 -1.91
C ALA A 186 -16.76 -7.71 -0.66
N ASP A 187 -16.78 -9.04 -0.57
CA ASP A 187 -17.24 -9.76 0.63
C ASP A 187 -16.40 -9.41 1.86
N ALA A 188 -15.08 -9.39 1.72
CA ALA A 188 -14.17 -9.09 2.81
C ALA A 188 -14.29 -7.64 3.31
N ILE A 189 -14.45 -6.68 2.39
CA ILE A 189 -14.72 -5.27 2.71
C ILE A 189 -16.07 -5.15 3.43
N THR A 190 -17.11 -5.81 2.92
CA THR A 190 -18.44 -5.82 3.54
C THR A 190 -18.39 -6.37 4.96
N GLU A 191 -17.70 -7.49 5.18
CA GLU A 191 -17.48 -8.06 6.51
C GLU A 191 -16.76 -7.06 7.44
N ALA A 192 -15.67 -6.47 6.97
CA ALA A 192 -14.86 -5.57 7.78
C ALA A 192 -15.61 -4.28 8.16
N LEU A 193 -16.30 -3.64 7.19
CA LEU A 193 -17.08 -2.43 7.44
C LEU A 193 -18.31 -2.70 8.33
N SER A 194 -18.87 -3.91 8.28
CA SER A 194 -19.95 -4.33 9.20
C SER A 194 -19.44 -4.50 10.63
N ARG A 195 -18.22 -5.01 10.80
CA ARG A 195 -17.59 -5.22 12.12
C ARG A 195 -17.12 -3.92 12.76
N VAL A 196 -16.74 -2.94 11.92
CA VAL A 196 -16.20 -1.65 12.38
C VAL A 196 -17.08 -0.52 11.85
N PRO A 197 -18.21 -0.23 12.50
CA PRO A 197 -19.00 0.95 12.20
C PRO A 197 -18.19 2.20 12.55
N GLY A 198 -18.30 3.26 11.73
CA GLY A 198 -17.56 4.48 11.98
C GLY A 198 -17.62 5.46 10.82
N ARG A 199 -16.65 6.39 10.79
CA ARG A 199 -16.60 7.50 9.82
C ARG A 199 -15.40 7.42 8.86
N THR A 200 -14.40 6.60 9.16
CA THR A 200 -13.25 6.40 8.28
C THR A 200 -13.71 5.92 6.92
N VAL A 201 -13.30 6.60 5.87
CA VAL A 201 -13.58 6.22 4.48
C VAL A 201 -12.47 5.30 4.00
N LEU A 202 -12.82 4.10 3.55
CA LEU A 202 -11.92 3.21 2.85
C LEU A 202 -11.65 3.76 1.45
N CYS A 203 -10.39 3.97 1.09
CA CYS A 203 -9.97 4.38 -0.23
C CYS A 203 -9.25 3.21 -0.93
N LEU A 204 -9.90 2.63 -1.94
CA LEU A 204 -9.25 1.61 -2.78
C LEU A 204 -8.22 2.29 -3.67
N GLU A 205 -7.00 1.79 -3.65
CA GLU A 205 -5.91 2.39 -4.39
C GLU A 205 -5.75 1.77 -5.78
N THR A 206 -5.50 2.62 -6.79
CA THR A 206 -5.04 2.15 -8.10
C THR A 206 -3.73 1.40 -7.97
N THR A 207 -3.49 0.39 -8.81
CA THR A 207 -2.26 -0.41 -8.80
C THR A 207 -1.54 -0.33 -10.13
N ALA A 208 -0.23 -0.60 -10.14
CA ALA A 208 0.58 -0.59 -11.37
C ALA A 208 0.26 -1.76 -12.33
N GLY A 209 -0.57 -2.73 -11.93
CA GLY A 209 -0.97 -3.85 -12.77
C GLY A 209 0.08 -4.96 -12.89
N SER A 210 0.90 -5.16 -11.87
CA SER A 210 1.84 -6.28 -11.82
C SER A 210 1.10 -7.60 -11.56
N GLY A 211 1.34 -8.60 -12.40
CA GLY A 211 0.79 -9.95 -12.20
C GLY A 211 -0.74 -9.97 -12.18
N THR A 212 -1.33 -10.35 -11.05
CA THR A 212 -2.77 -10.48 -10.84
C THR A 212 -3.36 -9.39 -9.93
N ALA A 213 -2.70 -8.24 -9.86
CA ALA A 213 -3.17 -7.12 -9.06
C ALA A 213 -4.49 -6.55 -9.59
N ILE A 214 -5.48 -6.38 -8.71
CA ILE A 214 -6.75 -5.69 -8.98
C ILE A 214 -6.51 -4.18 -8.87
N GLY A 215 -7.26 -3.39 -9.65
CA GLY A 215 -7.21 -1.92 -9.60
C GLY A 215 -6.18 -1.30 -10.55
N ALA A 216 -5.61 -2.08 -11.47
CA ALA A 216 -4.85 -1.55 -12.59
C ALA A 216 -5.74 -0.89 -13.64
N ALA A 217 -6.93 -1.43 -13.88
CA ALA A 217 -7.99 -0.79 -14.62
C ALA A 217 -8.94 -0.07 -13.66
N PHE A 218 -9.40 1.13 -14.00
CA PHE A 218 -10.38 1.85 -13.19
C PHE A 218 -11.68 1.06 -13.07
N GLU A 219 -12.01 0.32 -14.11
CA GLU A 219 -13.16 -0.58 -14.17
C GLU A 219 -13.12 -1.68 -13.09
N ASP A 220 -11.92 -2.14 -12.68
CA ASP A 220 -11.78 -3.10 -11.57
C ASP A 220 -12.31 -2.51 -10.26
N LEU A 221 -12.03 -1.22 -10.03
CA LEU A 221 -12.44 -0.50 -8.83
C LEU A 221 -13.93 -0.22 -8.83
N GLY A 222 -14.49 0.17 -9.98
CA GLY A 222 -15.93 0.35 -10.17
C GLY A 222 -16.70 -0.94 -9.90
N GLU A 223 -16.30 -2.04 -10.54
CA GLU A 223 -16.89 -3.36 -10.37
C GLU A 223 -16.83 -3.85 -8.91
N LEU A 224 -15.69 -3.62 -8.23
CA LEU A 224 -15.53 -3.98 -6.84
C LEU A 224 -16.49 -3.19 -5.94
N ILE A 225 -16.59 -1.87 -6.14
CA ILE A 225 -17.49 -1.01 -5.36
C ILE A 225 -18.94 -1.41 -5.57
N ASP A 226 -19.34 -1.74 -6.79
CA ASP A 226 -20.71 -2.13 -7.13
C ASP A 226 -21.15 -3.43 -6.46
N GLN A 227 -20.20 -4.32 -6.17
CA GLN A 227 -20.47 -5.57 -5.44
C GLN A 227 -20.60 -5.36 -3.92
N VAL A 228 -20.18 -4.22 -3.37
CA VAL A 228 -20.37 -3.92 -1.94
C VAL A 228 -21.76 -3.34 -1.71
N PRO A 229 -22.59 -3.94 -0.82
CA PRO A 229 -23.95 -3.46 -0.58
C PRO A 229 -23.99 -2.14 0.18
N GLU A 230 -25.08 -1.38 0.01
CA GLU A 230 -25.41 -0.28 0.90
C GLU A 230 -25.74 -0.81 2.32
N PRO A 231 -25.44 -0.09 3.40
CA PRO A 231 -24.87 1.27 3.43
C PRO A 231 -23.34 1.35 3.33
N HIS A 232 -22.62 0.21 3.22
CA HIS A 232 -21.16 0.17 3.26
C HIS A 232 -20.52 0.88 2.07
N ARG A 233 -21.15 0.82 0.89
CA ARG A 233 -20.68 1.46 -0.34
C ARG A 233 -20.45 2.97 -0.17
N SER A 234 -21.25 3.65 0.67
CA SER A 234 -21.10 5.07 0.95
C SER A 234 -19.81 5.42 1.71
N ARG A 235 -19.18 4.42 2.35
CA ARG A 235 -17.89 4.54 3.04
C ARG A 235 -16.69 4.17 2.17
N ILE A 236 -16.88 4.01 0.85
CA ILE A 236 -15.80 3.64 -0.07
C ILE A 236 -15.53 4.79 -1.03
N GLY A 237 -14.28 5.17 -1.13
CA GLY A 237 -13.72 6.08 -2.12
C GLY A 237 -12.53 5.47 -2.82
N ILE A 238 -11.85 6.29 -3.62
CA ILE A 238 -10.67 5.89 -4.39
C ILE A 238 -9.47 6.74 -3.99
N CYS A 239 -8.31 6.11 -3.96
CA CYS A 239 -7.00 6.74 -4.00
C CYS A 239 -6.37 6.50 -5.38
N VAL A 240 -6.05 7.57 -6.11
CA VAL A 240 -5.28 7.46 -7.35
C VAL A 240 -3.81 7.76 -7.07
N ASP A 241 -2.96 6.74 -7.26
CA ASP A 241 -1.51 6.92 -7.27
C ASP A 241 -1.04 7.25 -8.70
N THR A 242 -0.30 8.34 -8.87
CA THR A 242 0.16 8.80 -10.18
C THR A 242 1.20 7.86 -10.81
N CYS A 243 2.08 7.25 -10.02
CA CYS A 243 3.04 6.25 -10.50
C CYS A 243 2.33 4.97 -10.93
N HIS A 244 1.36 4.51 -10.13
CA HIS A 244 0.59 3.32 -10.44
C HIS A 244 -0.25 3.51 -11.71
N ALA A 245 -1.02 4.60 -11.80
CA ALA A 245 -1.81 4.91 -12.99
C ALA A 245 -0.94 5.02 -14.25
N TYR A 246 0.18 5.74 -14.17
CA TYR A 246 1.12 5.88 -15.30
C TYR A 246 1.72 4.53 -15.71
N SER A 247 2.11 3.72 -14.74
CA SER A 247 2.63 2.36 -14.98
C SER A 247 1.55 1.40 -15.51
N ALA A 248 0.27 1.66 -15.21
CA ALA A 248 -0.87 0.91 -15.72
C ALA A 248 -1.38 1.37 -17.10
N GLY A 249 -0.73 2.37 -17.72
CA GLY A 249 -1.05 2.82 -19.06
C GLY A 249 -2.02 4.03 -19.13
N TYR A 250 -2.15 4.78 -18.03
CA TYR A 250 -2.88 6.05 -18.01
C TYR A 250 -1.89 7.21 -18.18
N ASP A 251 -1.88 7.83 -19.37
CA ASP A 251 -0.90 8.87 -19.73
C ASP A 251 -1.27 10.24 -19.12
N LEU A 252 -0.79 10.46 -17.91
CA LEU A 252 -0.99 11.72 -17.17
C LEU A 252 -0.25 12.92 -17.78
N VAL A 253 0.57 12.69 -18.80
CA VAL A 253 1.39 13.74 -19.47
C VAL A 253 0.73 14.22 -20.75
N ASN A 254 0.41 13.29 -21.67
CA ASN A 254 -0.04 13.63 -23.02
C ASN A 254 -1.54 13.40 -23.25
N ALA A 255 -2.21 12.60 -22.41
CA ALA A 255 -3.64 12.29 -22.53
C ALA A 255 -4.39 12.55 -21.22
N TYR A 256 -4.02 13.60 -20.49
CA TYR A 256 -4.47 13.88 -19.12
C TYR A 256 -6.00 13.93 -18.97
N ASP A 257 -6.70 14.67 -19.82
CA ASP A 257 -8.16 14.77 -19.74
C ASP A 257 -8.88 13.46 -20.07
N GLU A 258 -8.30 12.67 -20.98
CA GLU A 258 -8.80 11.33 -21.30
C GLU A 258 -8.68 10.38 -20.09
N VAL A 259 -7.59 10.46 -19.32
CA VAL A 259 -7.44 9.69 -18.10
C VAL A 259 -8.58 9.98 -17.12
N TRP A 260 -8.87 11.26 -16.86
CA TRP A 260 -9.92 11.64 -15.92
C TRP A 260 -11.32 11.37 -16.45
N ARG A 261 -11.52 11.46 -17.76
CA ARG A 261 -12.79 11.03 -18.38
C ARG A 261 -13.02 9.53 -18.17
N ARG A 262 -12.01 8.69 -18.42
CA ARG A 262 -12.09 7.25 -18.18
C ARG A 262 -12.31 6.93 -16.70
N PHE A 263 -11.68 7.68 -15.80
CA PHE A 263 -11.91 7.51 -14.36
C PHE A 263 -13.35 7.84 -14.00
N ASP A 264 -13.88 8.94 -14.50
CA ASP A 264 -15.26 9.37 -14.23
C ASP A 264 -16.28 8.36 -14.77
N ASP A 265 -16.06 7.87 -16.00
CA ASP A 265 -16.92 6.86 -16.64
C ASP A 265 -16.93 5.53 -15.84
N ALA A 266 -15.79 5.12 -15.27
CA ALA A 266 -15.65 3.82 -14.60
C ALA A 266 -16.06 3.86 -13.13
N VAL A 267 -15.82 4.97 -12.43
CA VAL A 267 -15.93 5.04 -10.96
C VAL A 267 -16.75 6.23 -10.49
N GLY A 268 -16.66 7.37 -11.20
CA GLY A 268 -17.19 8.67 -10.79
C GLY A 268 -16.15 9.53 -10.06
N LEU A 269 -15.98 10.76 -10.51
CA LEU A 269 -15.03 11.73 -9.89
C LEU A 269 -15.37 12.05 -8.43
N ASP A 270 -16.62 11.95 -8.04
CA ASP A 270 -17.10 12.17 -6.67
C ASP A 270 -16.60 11.12 -5.68
N ARG A 271 -16.08 9.99 -6.17
CA ARG A 271 -15.45 8.95 -5.33
C ARG A 271 -13.95 9.16 -5.13
N LEU A 272 -13.31 10.08 -5.83
CA LEU A 272 -11.91 10.40 -5.62
C LEU A 272 -11.72 11.11 -4.27
N ARG A 273 -11.07 10.47 -3.33
CA ARG A 273 -10.90 10.96 -1.95
C ARG A 273 -9.48 11.30 -1.59
N VAL A 274 -8.50 10.62 -2.18
CA VAL A 274 -7.07 10.77 -1.89
C VAL A 274 -6.30 10.65 -3.19
N MET A 275 -5.16 11.31 -3.29
CA MET A 275 -4.16 11.03 -4.31
C MET A 275 -2.79 10.77 -3.69
N HIS A 276 -2.10 9.77 -4.20
CA HIS A 276 -0.68 9.64 -4.01
C HIS A 276 0.05 10.27 -5.19
N LEU A 277 0.90 11.26 -4.91
CA LEU A 277 1.72 11.92 -5.92
C LEU A 277 3.12 11.33 -5.88
N ASN A 278 3.38 10.40 -6.77
CA ASN A 278 4.67 9.74 -6.90
C ASN A 278 5.11 9.78 -8.36
N ASP A 279 6.36 10.17 -8.63
CA ASP A 279 6.91 10.03 -9.98
C ASP A 279 7.28 8.58 -10.24
N SER A 280 7.35 8.19 -11.51
CA SER A 280 7.68 6.82 -11.89
C SER A 280 9.14 6.70 -12.31
N LYS A 281 9.87 5.80 -11.66
CA LYS A 281 11.23 5.44 -12.06
C LYS A 281 11.26 4.59 -13.34
N THR A 282 10.11 4.07 -13.75
CA THR A 282 9.98 3.19 -14.91
C THR A 282 9.19 3.88 -16.02
N PRO A 283 9.35 3.44 -17.29
CA PRO A 283 8.62 4.01 -18.41
C PRO A 283 7.09 3.85 -18.28
N PHE A 284 6.38 4.61 -19.11
CA PHE A 284 4.94 4.48 -19.32
C PHE A 284 4.55 3.03 -19.65
N ASP A 285 3.40 2.57 -19.11
CA ASP A 285 2.84 1.22 -19.30
C ASP A 285 3.78 0.07 -18.91
N SER A 286 4.66 0.31 -17.95
CA SER A 286 5.69 -0.66 -17.54
C SER A 286 5.18 -1.79 -16.65
N ARG A 287 3.99 -1.64 -16.07
CA ARG A 287 3.42 -2.55 -15.05
C ARG A 287 4.33 -2.73 -13.83
N ARG A 288 5.09 -1.69 -13.47
CA ARG A 288 6.06 -1.73 -12.37
C ARG A 288 5.84 -0.57 -11.41
N ASP A 289 5.55 -0.92 -10.18
CA ASP A 289 5.53 0.03 -9.07
C ASP A 289 6.96 0.34 -8.61
N ARG A 290 7.44 1.53 -8.99
CA ARG A 290 8.76 2.05 -8.60
C ARG A 290 8.69 3.56 -8.52
N HIS A 291 8.51 4.07 -7.30
CA HIS A 291 8.44 5.50 -7.03
C HIS A 291 9.79 6.20 -7.22
N GLU A 292 9.74 7.42 -7.75
CA GLU A 292 10.86 8.34 -7.87
C GLU A 292 10.49 9.69 -7.26
N LEU A 293 11.47 10.54 -7.05
CA LEU A 293 11.27 11.91 -6.58
C LEU A 293 10.50 12.72 -7.63
N ILE A 294 9.61 13.60 -7.18
CA ILE A 294 8.76 14.41 -8.04
C ILE A 294 9.58 15.17 -9.09
N GLY A 295 9.26 14.99 -10.36
CA GLY A 295 9.93 15.59 -11.52
C GLY A 295 11.30 15.00 -11.85
N GLU A 296 11.69 13.89 -11.23
CA GLU A 296 12.96 13.19 -11.49
C GLU A 296 12.72 11.82 -12.18
N GLY A 297 11.46 11.46 -12.42
CA GLY A 297 11.05 10.23 -13.10
C GLY A 297 10.44 10.46 -14.48
N SER A 298 9.71 9.47 -14.97
CA SER A 298 9.15 9.43 -16.32
C SER A 298 7.85 10.23 -16.49
N ILE A 299 7.12 10.52 -15.41
CA ILE A 299 5.97 11.44 -15.43
C ILE A 299 6.48 12.87 -15.54
N GLY A 300 7.52 13.21 -14.79
CA GLY A 300 8.20 14.49 -14.86
C GLY A 300 7.32 15.69 -14.49
N ASP A 301 7.89 16.87 -14.63
CA ASP A 301 7.25 18.15 -14.26
C ASP A 301 5.90 18.39 -14.97
N ALA A 302 5.76 17.93 -16.21
CA ALA A 302 4.56 18.19 -17.02
C ALA A 302 3.31 17.52 -16.41
N GLY A 303 3.39 16.24 -16.05
CA GLY A 303 2.28 15.53 -15.45
C GLY A 303 1.87 16.13 -14.11
N PHE A 304 2.84 16.51 -13.26
CA PHE A 304 2.50 17.14 -11.97
C PHE A 304 1.96 18.56 -12.12
N ARG A 305 2.38 19.33 -13.14
CA ARG A 305 1.72 20.61 -13.45
C ARG A 305 0.25 20.42 -13.81
N ASN A 306 -0.07 19.39 -14.60
CA ASN A 306 -1.46 19.07 -14.93
C ASN A 306 -2.26 18.79 -13.64
N VAL A 307 -1.76 17.89 -12.77
CA VAL A 307 -2.43 17.52 -11.52
C VAL A 307 -2.60 18.69 -10.55
N MET A 308 -1.58 19.52 -10.38
CA MET A 308 -1.61 20.61 -9.40
C MET A 308 -2.46 21.80 -9.82
N ASN A 309 -2.81 21.91 -11.11
CA ASN A 309 -3.64 22.99 -11.64
C ASN A 309 -5.05 22.54 -12.05
N ASP A 310 -5.39 21.27 -11.85
CA ASP A 310 -6.71 20.75 -12.19
C ASP A 310 -7.75 21.15 -11.13
N PRO A 311 -8.77 21.94 -11.48
CA PRO A 311 -9.80 22.36 -10.55
C PRO A 311 -10.64 21.20 -10.00
N ARG A 312 -10.77 20.10 -10.75
CA ARG A 312 -11.45 18.86 -10.30
C ARG A 312 -10.77 18.28 -9.05
N LEU A 313 -9.43 18.45 -8.96
CA LEU A 313 -8.57 17.88 -7.92
C LEU A 313 -8.22 18.87 -6.80
N ALA A 314 -8.67 20.10 -6.87
CA ALA A 314 -8.24 21.18 -5.98
C ALA A 314 -8.45 20.85 -4.49
N ARG A 315 -9.56 20.17 -4.15
CA ARG A 315 -9.93 19.83 -2.76
C ARG A 315 -9.50 18.41 -2.34
N VAL A 316 -8.99 17.62 -3.26
CA VAL A 316 -8.55 16.24 -2.96
C VAL A 316 -7.22 16.28 -2.21
N PRO A 317 -7.11 15.71 -1.01
CA PRO A 317 -5.84 15.61 -0.30
C PRO A 317 -4.84 14.76 -1.08
N LYS A 318 -3.59 15.24 -1.09
CA LYS A 318 -2.49 14.67 -1.84
C LYS A 318 -1.34 14.37 -0.90
N VAL A 319 -0.75 13.19 -1.00
CA VAL A 319 0.43 12.82 -0.22
C VAL A 319 1.49 12.18 -1.11
N ILE A 320 2.75 12.39 -0.78
CA ILE A 320 3.89 11.76 -1.46
C ILE A 320 4.38 10.55 -0.67
N GLU A 321 4.81 9.52 -1.40
CA GLU A 321 5.48 8.33 -0.87
C GLU A 321 6.85 8.12 -1.51
N THR A 322 7.44 9.21 -1.95
CA THR A 322 8.72 9.25 -2.66
C THR A 322 9.89 8.73 -1.80
N PRO A 323 11.01 8.31 -2.41
CA PRO A 323 12.21 7.94 -1.68
C PRO A 323 12.66 9.03 -0.69
N LYS A 324 13.00 8.62 0.54
CA LYS A 324 13.26 9.58 1.64
C LYS A 324 14.71 10.11 1.68
N GLY A 325 15.63 9.52 0.91
CA GLY A 325 17.04 9.91 0.94
C GLY A 325 17.71 9.70 2.31
N THR A 326 18.72 10.49 2.59
CA THR A 326 19.46 10.45 3.87
C THR A 326 18.82 11.34 4.95
N ASP A 327 18.11 12.39 4.54
CA ASP A 327 17.34 13.28 5.40
C ASP A 327 15.87 13.29 4.92
N PRO A 328 14.99 12.51 5.53
CA PRO A 328 13.59 12.42 5.17
C PRO A 328 12.85 13.77 5.24
N THR A 329 13.14 14.57 6.27
CA THR A 329 12.49 15.87 6.48
C THR A 329 12.86 16.87 5.39
N ALA A 330 14.13 17.02 5.10
CA ALA A 330 14.59 17.92 4.03
C ALA A 330 14.09 17.43 2.64
N THR A 331 14.09 16.12 2.40
CA THR A 331 13.64 15.55 1.14
C THR A 331 12.14 15.79 0.94
N ASP A 332 11.31 15.44 1.91
CA ASP A 332 9.87 15.63 1.81
C ASP A 332 9.51 17.13 1.70
N ALA A 333 10.10 18.00 2.53
CA ALA A 333 9.87 19.44 2.45
C ALA A 333 10.20 20.00 1.04
N ARG A 334 11.32 19.56 0.44
CA ARG A 334 11.73 19.94 -0.92
C ARG A 334 10.71 19.47 -1.97
N MET A 335 10.19 18.24 -1.85
CA MET A 335 9.20 17.71 -2.80
C MET A 335 7.84 18.43 -2.67
N LEU A 336 7.39 18.72 -1.44
CA LEU A 336 6.18 19.50 -1.23
C LEU A 336 6.31 20.92 -1.77
N ALA A 337 7.46 21.57 -1.58
CA ALA A 337 7.74 22.89 -2.14
C ALA A 337 7.75 22.85 -3.69
N ARG A 338 8.33 21.81 -4.29
CA ARG A 338 8.34 21.60 -5.75
C ARG A 338 6.94 21.49 -6.32
N LEU A 339 6.08 20.64 -5.70
CA LEU A 339 4.68 20.48 -6.12
C LEU A 339 3.91 21.80 -6.04
N ARG A 340 4.05 22.55 -4.94
CA ARG A 340 3.42 23.89 -4.82
C ARG A 340 3.95 24.88 -5.85
N GLY A 341 5.22 24.76 -6.23
CA GLY A 341 5.82 25.58 -7.30
C GLY A 341 5.23 25.35 -8.70
N TYR A 342 4.44 24.28 -8.89
CA TYR A 342 3.73 24.02 -10.14
C TYR A 342 2.37 24.74 -10.23
N ILE A 343 1.80 25.18 -9.09
CA ILE A 343 0.51 25.89 -9.07
C ILE A 343 0.66 27.23 -9.80
N ALA A 344 -0.21 27.46 -10.78
CA ALA A 344 -0.30 28.73 -11.48
C ALA A 344 -0.70 29.85 -10.49
N LYS A 345 -0.04 30.99 -10.62
CA LYS A 345 -0.31 32.17 -9.79
C LYS A 345 -1.46 33.00 -10.36
#